data_dd22697085abc36bed1aed03cc327cf4
#
_entry.id   dd22697085abc36bed1aed03cc327cf4
#
_cell.length_a   1.000
_cell.length_b   1.000
_cell.length_c   1.000
_cell.angle_alpha   90.00
_cell.angle_beta   90.00
_cell.angle_gamma   90.00
#
_symmetry.space_group_name_H-M   'P 1'
#
loop_
_entity.id
_entity.type
_entity.pdbx_description
1 polymer ?
#
loop_
_entity_poly.entity_id
_entity_poly.type
_entity_poly.pdbx_seq_one_letter_code
_entity_poly.pdbx_strand_id
1 'polypeptide(L)'
;WQYYHNWPVQFHFEELKKTQLDNLNYSHFFIDFFSLTSVWILLIIAGFIFLLANKKQPHLQLTGVAVLIIFLLFTGTKGKAYYVSGTLPLLIAAGGCFAEKFIRSKIALISGISLLTIISLISLPFVIPVFTFEKLEKYANNSFGQILAPFMRWEDGKVHPVSQIYADMTGWQEMADLAGKAFNRLTEEEKKRCTIFCEPNYAYAGAIHFYGKKYNLPQPITYH
;
A
#
# COMPACT_ATOMS: atom_id res chain seq x y z
N TRP A 1 24.26 2.45 -17.37
CA TRP A 1 23.11 3.06 -18.04
C TRP A 1 22.81 4.42 -17.41
N GLN A 2 22.58 4.55 -16.11
CA GLN A 2 22.27 5.79 -15.38
C GLN A 2 23.26 6.92 -15.67
N TYR A 3 24.56 6.61 -15.65
CA TYR A 3 25.62 7.58 -15.93
C TYR A 3 25.53 8.20 -17.34
N TYR A 4 25.24 7.38 -18.35
CA TYR A 4 25.11 7.84 -19.74
C TYR A 4 23.81 8.59 -20.04
N HIS A 5 22.81 8.48 -19.17
CA HIS A 5 21.48 9.10 -19.30
C HIS A 5 21.23 10.19 -18.25
N ASN A 6 22.29 10.83 -17.71
CA ASN A 6 22.18 11.92 -16.75
C ASN A 6 21.39 11.58 -15.48
N TRP A 7 21.52 10.34 -14.99
CA TRP A 7 20.91 9.88 -13.74
C TRP A 7 19.39 10.10 -13.65
N PRO A 8 18.57 9.53 -14.56
CA PRO A 8 17.12 9.73 -14.56
C PRO A 8 16.48 9.37 -13.22
N VAL A 9 17.05 8.43 -12.46
CA VAL A 9 16.59 8.07 -11.11
C VAL A 9 16.68 9.25 -10.14
N GLN A 10 17.70 10.12 -10.24
CA GLN A 10 17.80 11.30 -9.38
C GLN A 10 16.68 12.31 -9.72
N PHE A 11 16.43 12.51 -11.01
CA PHE A 11 15.33 13.35 -11.49
C PHE A 11 13.98 12.86 -10.95
N HIS A 12 13.74 11.56 -11.04
CA HIS A 12 12.53 10.95 -10.52
C HIS A 12 12.39 11.13 -8.98
N PHE A 13 13.49 10.97 -8.23
CA PHE A 13 13.47 11.21 -6.79
C PHE A 13 13.23 12.67 -6.43
N GLU A 14 13.77 13.62 -7.19
CA GLU A 14 13.51 15.05 -6.98
C GLU A 14 12.04 15.39 -7.24
N GLU A 15 11.44 14.82 -8.26
CA GLU A 15 10.03 14.98 -8.58
C GLU A 15 9.12 14.35 -7.50
N LEU A 16 9.40 13.12 -7.11
CA LEU A 16 8.74 12.45 -5.99
C LEU A 16 8.84 13.27 -4.70
N LYS A 17 10.00 13.85 -4.43
CA LYS A 17 10.20 14.69 -3.26
C LYS A 17 9.27 15.89 -3.29
N LYS A 18 9.23 16.64 -4.39
CA LYS A 18 8.39 17.84 -4.54
C LYS A 18 6.89 17.53 -4.51
N THR A 19 6.47 16.42 -5.13
CA THR A 19 5.06 16.11 -5.33
C THR A 19 4.44 15.34 -4.17
N GLN A 20 5.21 14.51 -3.48
CA GLN A 20 4.70 13.59 -2.44
C GLN A 20 5.45 13.73 -1.11
N LEU A 21 6.80 13.59 -1.10
CA LEU A 21 7.54 13.39 0.14
C LEU A 21 7.63 14.65 1.01
N ASP A 22 7.66 15.85 0.41
CA ASP A 22 7.72 17.11 1.17
C ASP A 22 6.42 17.37 1.96
N ASN A 23 5.31 16.81 1.50
CA ASN A 23 4.02 16.89 2.20
C ASN A 23 3.87 15.84 3.32
N LEU A 24 4.80 14.88 3.42
CA LEU A 24 4.76 13.82 4.43
C LEU A 24 5.66 14.15 5.62
N ASN A 25 5.14 13.97 6.82
CA ASN A 25 5.92 13.95 8.05
C ASN A 25 6.41 12.52 8.36
N TYR A 26 7.48 12.37 9.09
CA TYR A 26 7.99 11.05 9.53
C TYR A 26 6.94 10.22 10.29
N SER A 27 6.00 10.90 10.97
CA SER A 27 4.88 10.23 11.66
C SER A 27 3.94 9.48 10.71
N HIS A 28 3.82 9.88 9.44
CA HIS A 28 2.96 9.19 8.47
C HIS A 28 3.40 7.75 8.26
N PHE A 29 4.70 7.49 8.18
CA PHE A 29 5.21 6.12 8.08
C PHE A 29 4.69 5.23 9.22
N PHE A 30 4.72 5.72 10.45
CA PHE A 30 4.26 4.95 11.61
C PHE A 30 2.74 4.79 11.65
N ILE A 31 2.00 5.83 11.26
CA ILE A 31 0.53 5.77 11.17
C ILE A 31 0.11 4.75 10.10
N ASP A 32 0.70 4.81 8.92
CA ASP A 32 0.42 3.89 7.83
C ASP A 32 0.86 2.47 8.18
N PHE A 33 2.03 2.33 8.82
CA PHE A 33 2.50 1.03 9.30
C PHE A 33 1.58 0.44 10.35
N PHE A 34 1.12 1.24 11.31
CA PHE A 34 0.13 0.81 12.29
C PHE A 34 -1.19 0.43 11.62
N SER A 35 -1.64 1.21 10.66
CA SER A 35 -2.86 0.90 9.89
C SER A 35 -2.72 -0.42 9.11
N LEU A 36 -1.56 -0.64 8.47
CA LEU A 36 -1.27 -1.86 7.72
C LEU A 36 -1.20 -3.10 8.62
N THR A 37 -0.59 -2.97 9.79
CA THR A 37 -0.36 -4.09 10.72
C THR A 37 -1.46 -4.27 11.74
N SER A 38 -2.19 -3.18 12.05
CA SER A 38 -3.32 -3.19 12.99
C SER A 38 -2.97 -3.95 14.29
N VAL A 39 -3.79 -4.93 14.65
CA VAL A 39 -3.64 -5.72 15.88
C VAL A 39 -2.39 -6.60 15.92
N TRP A 40 -1.78 -6.90 14.77
CA TRP A 40 -0.56 -7.70 14.69
C TRP A 40 0.68 -6.96 15.18
N ILE A 41 0.58 -5.64 15.43
CA ILE A 41 1.70 -4.80 15.86
C ILE A 41 2.39 -5.33 17.13
N LEU A 42 1.63 -5.90 18.07
CA LEU A 42 2.19 -6.49 19.28
C LEU A 42 3.09 -7.69 18.98
N LEU A 43 2.64 -8.52 18.03
CA LEU A 43 3.42 -9.69 17.61
C LEU A 43 4.67 -9.28 16.83
N ILE A 44 4.58 -8.22 16.04
CA ILE A 44 5.70 -7.65 15.28
C ILE A 44 6.76 -7.09 16.25
N ILE A 45 6.34 -6.32 17.28
CA ILE A 45 7.25 -5.82 18.32
C ILE A 45 7.91 -6.98 19.06
N ALA A 46 7.12 -8.00 19.44
CA ALA A 46 7.65 -9.21 20.08
C ALA A 46 8.68 -9.93 19.19
N GLY A 47 8.43 -9.96 17.87
CA GLY A 47 9.35 -10.51 16.89
C GLY A 47 10.67 -9.75 16.80
N PHE A 48 10.63 -8.43 16.78
CA PHE A 48 11.83 -7.60 16.87
C PHE A 48 12.64 -7.89 18.13
N ILE A 49 11.96 -7.93 19.27
CA ILE A 49 12.62 -8.25 20.56
C ILE A 49 13.25 -9.65 20.51
N PHE A 50 12.52 -10.64 19.99
CA PHE A 50 13.02 -12.00 19.89
C PHE A 50 14.27 -12.09 19.01
N LEU A 51 14.25 -11.46 17.84
CA LEU A 51 15.39 -11.50 16.92
C LEU A 51 16.60 -10.75 17.51
N LEU A 52 16.42 -9.53 17.97
CA LEU A 52 17.53 -8.70 18.45
C LEU A 52 18.13 -9.17 19.78
N ALA A 53 17.30 -9.72 20.69
CA ALA A 53 17.76 -10.20 22.00
C ALA A 53 18.36 -11.60 21.98
N ASN A 54 18.30 -12.34 20.86
CA ASN A 54 18.73 -13.74 20.78
C ASN A 54 20.24 -13.87 20.61
N LYS A 55 21.00 -13.58 21.69
CA LYS A 55 22.47 -13.68 21.71
C LYS A 55 23.02 -15.09 21.48
N LYS A 56 22.20 -16.13 21.66
CA LYS A 56 22.64 -17.55 21.46
C LYS A 56 22.65 -17.97 20.00
N GLN A 57 21.95 -17.23 19.15
CA GLN A 57 21.82 -17.52 17.73
C GLN A 57 22.14 -16.28 16.89
N PRO A 58 23.45 -16.04 16.58
CA PRO A 58 23.89 -14.81 15.92
C PRO A 58 23.21 -14.53 14.57
N HIS A 59 22.84 -15.59 13.85
CA HIS A 59 22.13 -15.45 12.57
C HIS A 59 20.74 -14.82 12.74
N LEU A 60 20.01 -15.15 13.80
CA LEU A 60 18.73 -14.50 14.12
C LEU A 60 18.92 -13.03 14.50
N GLN A 61 19.97 -12.75 15.28
CA GLN A 61 20.30 -11.39 15.66
C GLN A 61 20.68 -10.56 14.43
N LEU A 62 21.51 -11.10 13.52
CA LEU A 62 21.86 -10.45 12.27
C LEU A 62 20.62 -10.16 11.41
N THR A 63 19.70 -11.10 11.33
CA THR A 63 18.41 -10.92 10.65
C THR A 63 17.60 -9.79 11.27
N GLY A 64 17.51 -9.73 12.61
CA GLY A 64 16.84 -8.64 13.32
C GLY A 64 17.46 -7.27 13.02
N VAL A 65 18.81 -7.20 13.00
CA VAL A 65 19.54 -5.98 12.62
C VAL A 65 19.26 -5.58 11.18
N ALA A 66 19.27 -6.52 10.24
CA ALA A 66 18.96 -6.25 8.85
C ALA A 66 17.55 -5.67 8.68
N VAL A 67 16.55 -6.27 9.34
CA VAL A 67 15.18 -5.75 9.34
C VAL A 67 15.10 -4.36 9.96
N LEU A 68 15.79 -4.11 11.07
CA LEU A 68 15.85 -2.80 11.70
C LEU A 68 16.45 -1.75 10.74
N ILE A 69 17.53 -2.08 10.03
CA ILE A 69 18.14 -1.19 9.04
C ILE A 69 17.13 -0.85 7.94
N ILE A 70 16.37 -1.83 7.43
CA ILE A 70 15.32 -1.62 6.42
C ILE A 70 14.27 -0.62 6.96
N PHE A 71 13.79 -0.82 8.19
CA PHE A 71 12.83 0.11 8.80
C PHE A 71 13.39 1.53 8.95
N LEU A 72 14.62 1.67 9.44
CA LEU A 72 15.26 2.97 9.59
C LEU A 72 15.47 3.67 8.25
N LEU A 73 15.85 2.91 7.21
CA LEU A 73 16.04 3.43 5.87
C LEU A 73 14.72 3.99 5.31
N PHE A 74 13.64 3.22 5.33
CA PHE A 74 12.37 3.68 4.80
C PHE A 74 11.72 4.77 5.65
N THR A 75 11.89 4.75 6.96
CA THR A 75 11.48 5.86 7.84
C THR A 75 12.26 7.13 7.51
N GLY A 76 13.58 7.02 7.39
CA GLY A 76 14.48 8.17 7.14
C GLY A 76 14.28 8.80 5.76
N THR A 77 13.92 7.99 4.75
CA THR A 77 13.63 8.47 3.40
C THR A 77 12.15 8.86 3.19
N LYS A 78 11.35 8.88 4.26
CA LYS A 78 9.88 9.07 4.18
C LYS A 78 9.19 8.11 3.21
N GLY A 79 9.72 6.89 3.10
CA GLY A 79 9.19 5.84 2.24
C GLY A 79 7.81 5.38 2.69
N LYS A 80 7.07 4.74 1.78
CA LYS A 80 5.75 4.20 2.08
C LYS A 80 5.85 2.96 2.98
N ALA A 81 4.95 2.84 3.96
CA ALA A 81 5.00 1.77 4.97
C ALA A 81 4.91 0.36 4.36
N TYR A 82 4.23 0.19 3.24
CA TYR A 82 4.10 -1.11 2.59
C TYR A 82 5.42 -1.65 1.99
N TYR A 83 6.45 -0.81 1.82
CA TYR A 83 7.78 -1.29 1.37
C TYR A 83 8.43 -2.23 2.37
N VAL A 84 8.09 -2.12 3.65
CA VAL A 84 8.60 -3.04 4.68
C VAL A 84 7.71 -4.28 4.87
N SER A 85 6.59 -4.39 4.15
CA SER A 85 5.64 -5.50 4.31
C SER A 85 6.24 -6.88 4.07
N GLY A 86 7.25 -6.99 3.19
CA GLY A 86 8.00 -8.23 2.97
C GLY A 86 8.70 -8.78 4.22
N THR A 87 8.92 -7.95 5.24
CA THR A 87 9.53 -8.37 6.52
C THR A 87 8.49 -8.87 7.54
N LEU A 88 7.20 -8.57 7.32
CA LEU A 88 6.14 -8.87 8.29
C LEU A 88 5.97 -10.37 8.58
N PRO A 89 5.98 -11.28 7.59
CA PRO A 89 5.86 -12.72 7.86
C PRO A 89 6.97 -13.23 8.79
N LEU A 90 8.19 -12.73 8.60
CA LEU A 90 9.32 -13.07 9.45
C LEU A 90 9.14 -12.55 10.88
N LEU A 91 8.73 -11.28 11.03
CA LEU A 91 8.52 -10.68 12.35
C LEU A 91 7.36 -11.33 13.09
N ILE A 92 6.27 -11.66 12.41
CA ILE A 92 5.12 -12.35 12.99
C ILE A 92 5.52 -13.76 13.45
N ALA A 93 6.26 -14.51 12.65
CA ALA A 93 6.76 -15.83 13.02
C ALA A 93 7.68 -15.76 14.24
N ALA A 94 8.64 -14.82 14.24
CA ALA A 94 9.54 -14.59 15.37
C ALA A 94 8.76 -14.16 16.64
N GLY A 95 7.72 -13.34 16.48
CA GLY A 95 6.82 -12.95 17.57
C GLY A 95 6.03 -14.11 18.14
N GLY A 96 5.59 -15.04 17.28
CA GLY A 96 4.99 -16.31 17.70
C GLY A 96 5.92 -17.14 18.57
N CYS A 97 7.18 -17.29 18.15
CA CYS A 97 8.20 -17.97 18.94
C CYS A 97 8.49 -17.27 20.28
N PHE A 98 8.42 -15.93 20.31
CA PHE A 98 8.54 -15.17 21.54
C PHE A 98 7.34 -15.42 22.47
N ALA A 99 6.13 -15.32 21.93
CA ALA A 99 4.89 -15.51 22.68
C ALA A 99 4.82 -16.92 23.32
N GLU A 100 5.22 -17.97 22.57
CA GLU A 100 5.25 -19.35 23.06
C GLU A 100 6.13 -19.52 24.30
N LYS A 101 7.23 -18.76 24.42
CA LYS A 101 8.10 -18.80 25.60
C LYS A 101 7.43 -18.28 26.86
N PHE A 102 6.53 -17.31 26.74
CA PHE A 102 5.91 -16.61 27.85
C PHE A 102 4.50 -17.09 28.16
N ILE A 103 3.78 -17.51 27.13
CA ILE A 103 2.40 -17.99 27.25
C ILE A 103 2.40 -19.51 27.39
N ARG A 104 2.46 -19.99 28.63
CA ARG A 104 2.47 -21.42 28.95
C ARG A 104 1.10 -22.10 28.77
N SER A 105 0.03 -21.34 28.85
CA SER A 105 -1.33 -21.86 28.70
C SER A 105 -1.72 -21.95 27.22
N LYS A 106 -1.98 -23.17 26.74
CA LYS A 106 -2.51 -23.42 25.38
C LYS A 106 -3.84 -22.68 25.15
N ILE A 107 -4.70 -22.60 26.18
CA ILE A 107 -5.97 -21.90 26.11
C ILE A 107 -5.72 -20.41 25.87
N ALA A 108 -4.81 -19.78 26.64
CA ALA A 108 -4.47 -18.37 26.44
C ALA A 108 -3.90 -18.09 25.05
N LEU A 109 -3.04 -18.99 24.54
CA LEU A 109 -2.47 -18.87 23.18
C LEU A 109 -3.56 -18.96 22.11
N ILE A 110 -4.43 -19.96 22.18
CA ILE A 110 -5.53 -20.16 21.23
C ILE A 110 -6.51 -18.97 21.30
N SER A 111 -6.88 -18.53 22.52
CA SER A 111 -7.76 -17.38 22.69
C SER A 111 -7.16 -16.10 22.12
N GLY A 112 -5.86 -15.87 22.31
CA GLY A 112 -5.15 -14.73 21.74
C GLY A 112 -5.16 -14.76 20.21
N ILE A 113 -4.81 -15.89 19.61
CA ILE A 113 -4.85 -16.06 18.14
C ILE A 113 -6.27 -15.86 17.61
N SER A 114 -7.28 -16.47 18.27
CA SER A 114 -8.68 -16.33 17.86
C SER A 114 -9.13 -14.86 17.90
N LEU A 115 -8.78 -14.14 18.96
CA LEU A 115 -9.09 -12.72 19.10
C LEU A 115 -8.45 -11.89 17.97
N LEU A 116 -7.15 -12.08 17.70
CA LEU A 116 -6.45 -11.40 16.61
C LEU A 116 -7.10 -11.71 15.26
N THR A 117 -7.47 -12.96 15.02
CA THR A 117 -8.15 -13.40 13.80
C THR A 117 -9.52 -12.71 13.65
N ILE A 118 -10.33 -12.67 14.70
CA ILE A 118 -11.65 -12.02 14.68
C ILE A 118 -11.51 -10.53 14.35
N ILE A 119 -10.58 -9.82 15.00
CA ILE A 119 -10.35 -8.39 14.73
C ILE A 119 -9.86 -8.19 13.31
N SER A 120 -8.98 -9.06 12.80
CA SER A 120 -8.51 -9.00 11.40
C SER A 120 -9.65 -9.23 10.40
N LEU A 121 -10.59 -10.14 10.69
CA LEU A 121 -11.76 -10.37 9.85
C LEU A 121 -12.70 -9.16 9.81
N ILE A 122 -12.84 -8.42 10.92
CA ILE A 122 -13.63 -7.18 10.96
C ILE A 122 -13.00 -6.08 10.09
N SER A 123 -11.66 -6.01 10.03
CA SER A 123 -10.95 -5.02 9.19
C SER A 123 -10.83 -5.44 7.72
N LEU A 124 -11.09 -6.70 7.39
CA LEU A 124 -10.92 -7.25 6.04
C LEU A 124 -11.63 -6.45 4.93
N PRO A 125 -12.90 -5.97 5.11
CA PRO A 125 -13.61 -5.22 4.08
C PRO A 125 -12.94 -3.90 3.66
N PHE A 126 -12.02 -3.37 4.45
CA PHE A 126 -11.28 -2.14 4.12
C PHE A 126 -10.05 -2.39 3.24
N VAL A 127 -9.60 -3.63 3.16
CA VAL A 127 -8.39 -4.04 2.44
C VAL A 127 -8.71 -4.86 1.19
N ILE A 128 -9.75 -5.68 1.25
CA ILE A 128 -10.16 -6.57 0.16
C ILE A 128 -11.57 -6.18 -0.30
N PRO A 129 -11.84 -6.14 -1.62
CA PRO A 129 -13.13 -5.73 -2.19
C PRO A 129 -14.22 -6.80 -2.00
N VAL A 130 -14.56 -7.09 -0.72
CA VAL A 130 -15.64 -8.04 -0.35
C VAL A 130 -17.00 -7.39 -0.47
N PHE A 131 -17.08 -6.05 -0.36
CA PHE A 131 -18.31 -5.27 -0.42
C PHE A 131 -18.36 -4.42 -1.68
N THR A 132 -19.55 -4.04 -2.11
CA THR A 132 -19.74 -2.94 -3.05
C THR A 132 -19.42 -1.61 -2.37
N PHE A 133 -19.15 -0.56 -3.16
CA PHE A 133 -18.87 0.78 -2.64
C PHE A 133 -19.91 1.25 -1.61
N GLU A 134 -21.18 1.13 -1.94
CA GLU A 134 -22.30 1.54 -1.08
C GLU A 134 -22.35 0.75 0.24
N LYS A 135 -22.04 -0.55 0.20
CA LYS A 135 -22.00 -1.38 1.41
C LYS A 135 -20.77 -1.04 2.25
N LEU A 136 -19.62 -0.75 1.62
CA LEU A 136 -18.41 -0.36 2.32
C LEU A 136 -18.60 1.00 3.01
N GLU A 137 -19.19 1.96 2.33
CA GLU A 137 -19.52 3.28 2.90
C GLU A 137 -20.45 3.15 4.12
N LYS A 138 -21.51 2.35 4.00
CA LYS A 138 -22.40 2.07 5.13
C LYS A 138 -21.67 1.37 6.28
N TYR A 139 -20.78 0.45 5.97
CA TYR A 139 -19.97 -0.25 6.97
C TYR A 139 -19.00 0.71 7.67
N ALA A 140 -18.37 1.62 6.93
CA ALA A 140 -17.47 2.63 7.43
C ALA A 140 -18.17 3.69 8.30
N ASN A 141 -19.40 4.06 7.95
CA ASN A 141 -20.18 5.07 8.67
C ASN A 141 -20.86 4.53 9.96
N ASN A 142 -20.79 3.23 10.22
CA ASN A 142 -21.21 2.67 11.50
C ASN A 142 -20.22 3.03 12.63
N SER A 143 -20.62 2.81 13.89
CA SER A 143 -19.83 3.16 15.08
C SER A 143 -18.38 2.63 15.07
N PHE A 144 -18.12 1.52 14.36
CA PHE A 144 -16.77 1.00 14.12
C PHE A 144 -15.99 1.79 13.07
N GLY A 145 -16.66 2.46 12.15
CA GLY A 145 -16.02 3.22 11.07
C GLY A 145 -15.17 4.38 11.57
N GLN A 146 -15.57 5.02 12.66
CA GLN A 146 -14.79 6.09 13.28
C GLN A 146 -13.45 5.60 13.83
N ILE A 147 -13.40 4.36 14.35
CA ILE A 147 -12.15 3.71 14.81
C ILE A 147 -11.25 3.39 13.61
N LEU A 148 -11.85 3.16 12.46
CA LEU A 148 -11.19 2.76 11.23
C LEU A 148 -10.90 3.94 10.28
N ALA A 149 -11.23 5.17 10.68
CA ALA A 149 -10.93 6.39 9.91
C ALA A 149 -9.47 6.50 9.43
N PRO A 150 -8.43 6.04 10.17
CA PRO A 150 -7.06 6.02 9.66
C PRO A 150 -6.91 5.22 8.35
N PHE A 151 -7.65 4.14 8.16
CA PHE A 151 -7.64 3.33 6.93
C PHE A 151 -8.30 4.01 5.73
N MET A 152 -9.11 5.07 6.00
CA MET A 152 -9.81 5.85 4.99
C MET A 152 -9.03 7.10 4.57
N ARG A 153 -7.87 7.34 5.15
CA ARG A 153 -7.00 8.46 4.78
C ARG A 153 -6.23 8.12 3.51
N TRP A 154 -6.31 9.04 2.53
CA TRP A 154 -5.57 8.92 1.29
C TRP A 154 -4.23 9.67 1.35
N GLU A 155 -3.42 9.52 0.30
CA GLU A 155 -2.13 10.21 0.15
C GLU A 155 -2.26 11.74 0.09
N ASP A 156 -3.45 12.27 -0.20
CA ASP A 156 -3.77 13.71 -0.10
C ASP A 156 -3.94 14.20 1.34
N GLY A 157 -3.81 13.31 2.32
CA GLY A 157 -3.95 13.59 3.75
C GLY A 157 -5.39 13.71 4.25
N LYS A 158 -6.40 13.55 3.39
CA LYS A 158 -7.82 13.66 3.74
C LYS A 158 -8.44 12.29 3.99
N VAL A 159 -9.51 12.27 4.79
CA VAL A 159 -10.33 11.07 5.00
C VAL A 159 -11.41 11.02 3.92
N HIS A 160 -11.52 9.90 3.24
CA HIS A 160 -12.47 9.66 2.15
C HIS A 160 -13.51 8.60 2.55
N PRO A 161 -14.63 8.48 1.82
CA PRO A 161 -15.68 7.49 2.13
C PRO A 161 -15.22 6.03 2.02
N VAL A 162 -14.16 5.78 1.26
CA VAL A 162 -13.55 4.44 1.08
C VAL A 162 -12.03 4.55 1.15
N SER A 163 -11.34 3.45 1.44
CA SER A 163 -9.87 3.43 1.43
C SER A 163 -9.33 3.68 0.01
N GLN A 164 -8.16 4.32 -0.09
CA GLN A 164 -7.51 4.58 -1.37
C GLN A 164 -7.28 3.29 -2.16
N ILE A 165 -6.79 2.24 -1.50
CA ILE A 165 -6.57 0.92 -2.12
C ILE A 165 -7.84 0.42 -2.80
N TYR A 166 -8.99 0.62 -2.17
CA TYR A 166 -10.26 0.18 -2.72
C TYR A 166 -10.71 1.05 -3.90
N ALA A 167 -10.55 2.37 -3.79
CA ALA A 167 -10.85 3.30 -4.87
C ALA A 167 -9.99 3.04 -6.11
N ASP A 168 -8.70 2.75 -5.89
CA ASP A 168 -7.74 2.46 -6.96
C ASP A 168 -8.02 1.13 -7.72
N MET A 169 -8.90 0.28 -7.19
CA MET A 169 -9.35 -0.94 -7.89
C MET A 169 -10.48 -0.69 -8.90
N THR A 170 -11.03 0.51 -8.98
CA THR A 170 -12.25 0.82 -9.73
C THR A 170 -12.06 1.99 -10.68
N GLY A 171 -13.00 2.16 -11.63
CA GLY A 171 -13.00 3.28 -12.56
C GLY A 171 -12.11 3.13 -13.79
N TRP A 172 -11.29 2.09 -13.85
CA TRP A 172 -10.32 1.89 -14.95
C TRP A 172 -10.98 1.66 -16.30
N GLN A 173 -12.04 0.89 -16.33
CA GLN A 173 -12.79 0.61 -17.55
C GLN A 173 -13.57 1.85 -18.00
N GLU A 174 -14.23 2.54 -17.07
CA GLU A 174 -14.97 3.78 -17.32
C GLU A 174 -14.06 4.86 -17.89
N MET A 175 -12.85 4.99 -17.37
CA MET A 175 -11.85 5.93 -17.89
C MET A 175 -11.46 5.60 -19.33
N ALA A 176 -11.21 4.32 -19.63
CA ALA A 176 -10.90 3.89 -20.99
C ALA A 176 -12.11 4.08 -21.95
N ASP A 177 -13.33 3.89 -21.45
CA ASP A 177 -14.56 4.13 -22.21
C ASP A 177 -14.75 5.62 -22.51
N LEU A 178 -14.43 6.51 -21.57
CA LEU A 178 -14.44 7.96 -21.79
C LEU A 178 -13.39 8.37 -22.82
N ALA A 179 -12.17 7.85 -22.73
CA ALA A 179 -11.12 8.08 -23.72
C ALA A 179 -11.55 7.59 -25.11
N GLY A 180 -12.15 6.39 -25.19
CA GLY A 180 -12.69 5.83 -26.42
C GLY A 180 -13.80 6.68 -27.04
N LYS A 181 -14.73 7.17 -26.21
CA LYS A 181 -15.78 8.09 -26.68
C LYS A 181 -15.22 9.41 -27.19
N ALA A 182 -14.20 9.96 -26.52
CA ALA A 182 -13.52 11.17 -26.96
C ALA A 182 -12.79 10.94 -28.31
N PHE A 183 -12.04 9.86 -28.43
CA PHE A 183 -11.32 9.48 -29.63
C PHE A 183 -12.25 9.27 -30.84
N ASN A 184 -13.40 8.63 -30.62
CA ASN A 184 -14.39 8.39 -31.69
C ASN A 184 -15.07 9.67 -32.21
N ARG A 185 -14.97 10.80 -31.49
CA ARG A 185 -15.48 12.11 -31.97
C ARG A 185 -14.49 12.82 -32.89
N LEU A 186 -13.26 12.34 -32.97
CA LEU A 186 -12.22 12.90 -33.83
C LEU A 186 -12.47 12.47 -35.27
N THR A 187 -12.12 13.36 -36.22
CA THR A 187 -12.06 13.02 -37.66
C THR A 187 -10.96 12.00 -37.91
N GLU A 188 -11.02 11.31 -39.06
CA GLU A 188 -10.01 10.30 -39.41
C GLU A 188 -8.59 10.90 -39.54
N GLU A 189 -8.48 12.17 -39.92
CA GLU A 189 -7.20 12.88 -39.99
C GLU A 189 -6.66 13.21 -38.59
N GLU A 190 -7.52 13.61 -37.68
CA GLU A 190 -7.16 13.87 -36.27
C GLU A 190 -6.77 12.59 -35.55
N LYS A 191 -7.49 11.49 -35.77
CA LYS A 191 -7.16 10.17 -35.20
C LYS A 191 -5.76 9.71 -35.58
N LYS A 192 -5.33 9.94 -36.83
CA LYS A 192 -3.96 9.60 -37.27
C LYS A 192 -2.86 10.36 -36.54
N ARG A 193 -3.17 11.54 -36.02
CA ARG A 193 -2.23 12.41 -35.30
C ARG A 193 -2.48 12.42 -33.80
N CYS A 194 -3.49 11.71 -33.34
CA CYS A 194 -3.85 11.67 -31.92
C CYS A 194 -2.82 10.86 -31.13
N THR A 195 -2.36 11.43 -30.04
CA THR A 195 -1.56 10.75 -29.01
C THR A 195 -2.29 10.85 -27.68
N ILE A 196 -2.39 9.75 -26.96
CA ILE A 196 -2.95 9.73 -25.61
C ILE A 196 -1.80 9.85 -24.63
N PHE A 197 -1.77 10.95 -23.91
CA PHE A 197 -0.78 11.20 -22.87
C PHE A 197 -1.41 11.04 -21.48
N CYS A 198 -0.82 10.15 -20.66
CA CYS A 198 -1.29 9.83 -19.32
C CYS A 198 -0.34 10.40 -18.28
N GLU A 199 -0.73 11.54 -17.73
CA GLU A 199 -0.07 12.17 -16.60
C GLU A 199 -1.05 12.17 -15.41
N PRO A 200 -0.62 11.95 -14.22
CA PRO A 200 0.73 11.74 -13.71
C PRO A 200 1.07 10.28 -13.41
N ASN A 201 0.24 9.31 -13.81
CA ASN A 201 0.35 7.94 -13.33
C ASN A 201 0.36 6.93 -14.48
N TYR A 202 1.38 6.08 -14.52
CA TYR A 202 1.51 4.97 -15.46
C TYR A 202 0.32 3.99 -15.44
N ALA A 203 -0.40 3.88 -14.31
CA ALA A 203 -1.57 3.03 -14.21
C ALA A 203 -2.69 3.45 -15.17
N TYR A 204 -2.84 4.77 -15.44
CA TYR A 204 -3.79 5.27 -16.43
C TYR A 204 -3.44 4.80 -17.85
N ALA A 205 -2.16 4.86 -18.20
CA ALA A 205 -1.70 4.32 -19.48
C ALA A 205 -1.95 2.81 -19.59
N GLY A 206 -1.68 2.06 -18.51
CA GLY A 206 -1.96 0.63 -18.44
C GLY A 206 -3.44 0.31 -18.62
N ALA A 207 -4.32 1.03 -17.96
CA ALA A 207 -5.76 0.85 -18.07
C ALA A 207 -6.29 1.18 -19.49
N ILE A 208 -5.86 2.29 -20.08
CA ILE A 208 -6.22 2.66 -21.45
C ILE A 208 -5.66 1.64 -22.44
N HIS A 209 -4.43 1.18 -22.25
CA HIS A 209 -3.85 0.14 -23.09
C HIS A 209 -4.63 -1.18 -23.02
N PHE A 210 -5.08 -1.57 -21.83
CA PHE A 210 -5.77 -2.84 -21.62
C PHE A 210 -7.24 -2.77 -22.06
N TYR A 211 -8.01 -1.81 -21.53
CA TYR A 211 -9.46 -1.70 -21.79
C TYR A 211 -9.80 -0.92 -23.06
N GLY A 212 -8.89 -0.10 -23.57
CA GLY A 212 -9.10 0.73 -24.76
C GLY A 212 -9.00 -0.01 -26.10
N LYS A 213 -8.56 -1.28 -26.09
CA LYS A 213 -8.42 -2.11 -27.31
C LYS A 213 -9.70 -2.16 -28.15
N LYS A 214 -10.86 -2.22 -27.52
CA LYS A 214 -12.17 -2.24 -28.19
C LYS A 214 -12.49 -0.97 -28.97
N TYR A 215 -11.79 0.13 -28.70
CA TYR A 215 -11.95 1.43 -29.39
C TYR A 215 -10.83 1.71 -30.38
N ASN A 216 -9.89 0.78 -30.58
CA ASN A 216 -8.69 0.98 -31.40
C ASN A 216 -7.90 2.24 -31.00
N LEU A 217 -7.80 2.50 -29.69
CA LEU A 217 -7.05 3.65 -29.18
C LEU A 217 -5.56 3.51 -29.53
N PRO A 218 -4.89 4.62 -29.86
CA PRO A 218 -3.43 4.62 -30.00
C PRO A 218 -2.79 4.22 -28.67
N GLN A 219 -1.57 3.67 -28.74
CA GLN A 219 -0.84 3.29 -27.56
C GLN A 219 -0.60 4.53 -26.69
N PRO A 220 -1.06 4.51 -25.42
CA PRO A 220 -0.84 5.63 -24.53
C PRO A 220 0.63 5.75 -24.16
N ILE A 221 1.08 6.97 -23.94
CA ILE A 221 2.41 7.30 -23.45
C ILE A 221 2.34 7.94 -22.06
N THR A 222 3.37 7.75 -21.26
CA THR A 222 3.51 8.33 -19.93
C THR A 222 4.98 8.65 -19.67
N TYR A 223 5.27 9.45 -18.68
CA TYR A 223 6.64 9.77 -18.25
C TYR A 223 7.36 8.58 -17.58
N HIS A 224 6.64 7.58 -17.11
CA HIS A 224 7.18 6.47 -16.34
C HIS A 224 7.24 5.20 -17.14
#